data_2e6efa0098b2f7d3a9383d4d7e6d187d
#
_entry.id   2e6efa0098b2f7d3a9383d4d7e6d187d
#
_cell.length_a   1.000
_cell.length_b   1.000
_cell.length_c   1.000
_cell.angle_alpha   90.00
_cell.angle_beta   90.00
_cell.angle_gamma   90.00
#
_symmetry.space_group_name_H-M   'P 1'
#
loop_
_entity.id
_entity.type
_entity.pdbx_description
1 polymer ?
#
loop_
_entity_poly.entity_id
_entity_poly.type
_entity_poly.pdbx_seq_one_letter_code
_entity_poly.pdbx_strand_id
1 'polypeptide(L)'
;NRKRFPEAAEIIFGTMKETVKNYSIDENSYIIIVTRGHENDKECLKAILDKKVSPKYIGMVGSRGKVLSTYKELLDEGYSEEELKKIYSPIGLDISSSEPKEIALGIMAEITAVKNQKTGEHMRDVRKIDIDNLN
;
A
#
# COMPACT_ATOMS: atom_id res chain seq x y z
N ASN A 1 21.11 1.91 -0.98
CA ASN A 1 22.18 2.89 -0.77
C ASN A 1 21.85 4.21 -1.51
N ARG A 2 22.42 5.31 -1.07
CA ARG A 2 22.16 6.66 -1.62
C ARG A 2 22.43 6.76 -3.15
N LYS A 3 23.41 6.04 -3.65
CA LYS A 3 23.70 6.00 -5.09
C LYS A 3 22.56 5.44 -5.92
N ARG A 4 21.81 4.51 -5.33
CA ARG A 4 20.66 3.84 -5.98
C ARG A 4 19.35 4.61 -5.80
N PHE A 5 19.25 5.39 -4.72
CA PHE A 5 18.08 6.20 -4.37
C PHE A 5 18.51 7.63 -4.00
N PRO A 6 18.99 8.42 -4.98
CA PRO A 6 19.55 9.75 -4.71
C PRO A 6 18.51 10.74 -4.19
N GLU A 7 17.25 10.56 -4.55
CA GLU A 7 16.15 11.46 -4.19
C GLU A 7 15.49 11.12 -2.83
N ALA A 8 15.89 10.01 -2.21
CA ALA A 8 15.36 9.66 -0.89
C ALA A 8 15.81 10.67 0.16
N ALA A 9 14.89 11.23 0.92
CA ALA A 9 15.19 12.12 2.04
C ALA A 9 16.07 11.41 3.08
N GLU A 10 15.73 10.17 3.41
CA GLU A 10 16.44 9.33 4.35
C GLU A 10 16.56 7.89 3.83
N ILE A 11 17.64 7.21 4.17
CA ILE A 11 17.85 5.78 3.94
C ILE A 11 18.33 5.17 5.24
N ILE A 12 17.54 4.25 5.78
CA ILE A 12 17.83 3.57 7.03
C ILE A 12 18.28 2.14 6.74
N PHE A 13 19.36 1.70 7.40
CA PHE A 13 19.89 0.35 7.30
C PHE A 13 19.54 -0.43 8.58
N GLY A 14 19.06 -1.64 8.42
CA GLY A 14 18.69 -2.49 9.56
C GLY A 14 17.70 -3.58 9.17
N THR A 15 17.23 -4.32 10.16
CA THR A 15 16.11 -5.22 9.97
C THR A 15 14.81 -4.41 9.81
N MET A 16 13.87 -4.90 8.99
CA MET A 16 12.59 -4.22 8.78
C MET A 16 11.85 -3.99 10.09
N LYS A 17 11.80 -5.02 10.94
CA LYS A 17 11.13 -4.98 12.23
C LYS A 17 11.66 -3.88 13.15
N GLU A 18 12.96 -3.83 13.34
CA GLU A 18 13.59 -2.82 14.22
C GLU A 18 13.50 -1.42 13.62
N THR A 19 13.70 -1.30 12.31
CA THR A 19 13.58 -0.02 11.61
C THR A 19 12.18 0.55 11.77
N VAL A 20 11.14 -0.22 11.46
CA VAL A 20 9.76 0.22 11.58
C VAL A 20 9.39 0.51 13.03
N LYS A 21 9.83 -0.33 13.97
CA LYS A 21 9.58 -0.11 15.42
C LYS A 21 10.10 1.23 15.90
N ASN A 22 11.28 1.63 15.44
CA ASN A 22 11.99 2.83 15.90
C ASN A 22 11.66 4.07 15.05
N TYR A 23 11.09 3.90 13.86
CA TYR A 23 10.74 5.01 12.97
C TYR A 23 9.43 5.69 13.41
N SER A 24 9.38 7.00 13.31
CA SER A 24 8.17 7.75 13.61
C SER A 24 7.16 7.61 12.47
N ILE A 25 6.05 6.94 12.73
CA ILE A 25 4.91 6.80 11.83
C ILE A 25 3.73 7.48 12.50
N ASP A 26 3.05 8.33 11.77
CA ASP A 26 1.88 9.06 12.23
C ASP A 26 0.68 8.86 11.27
N GLU A 27 -0.42 9.52 11.59
CA GLU A 27 -1.65 9.51 10.81
C GLU A 27 -1.52 10.19 9.43
N ASN A 28 -0.44 10.94 9.16
CA ASN A 28 -0.17 11.56 7.87
C ASN A 28 0.76 10.71 6.98
N SER A 29 1.19 9.57 7.47
CA SER A 29 2.11 8.68 6.77
C SER A 29 1.43 7.91 5.65
N TYR A 30 2.17 7.70 4.56
CA TYR A 30 1.83 6.80 3.45
C TYR A 30 2.91 5.72 3.40
N ILE A 31 2.53 4.46 3.56
CA ILE A 31 3.47 3.36 3.73
C ILE A 31 3.31 2.37 2.59
N ILE A 32 4.42 2.01 1.97
CA ILE A 32 4.51 0.99 0.93
C ILE A 32 5.43 -0.11 1.42
N ILE A 33 4.92 -1.34 1.53
CA ILE A 33 5.69 -2.53 1.90
C ILE A 33 6.05 -3.30 0.64
N VAL A 34 7.35 -3.30 0.32
CA VAL A 34 7.92 -4.04 -0.80
C VAL A 34 9.18 -4.73 -0.32
N THR A 35 9.07 -5.97 0.10
CA THR A 35 10.22 -6.74 0.60
C THR A 35 10.48 -8.00 -0.23
N ARG A 36 11.60 -8.64 0.05
CA ARG A 36 11.91 -9.95 -0.51
C ARG A 36 11.47 -11.04 0.47
N GLY A 37 10.29 -11.60 0.21
CA GLY A 37 9.78 -12.75 0.94
C GLY A 37 8.64 -12.43 1.89
N HIS A 38 7.72 -13.37 1.93
CA HIS A 38 6.47 -13.33 2.69
C HIS A 38 6.65 -13.00 4.18
N GLU A 39 7.66 -13.61 4.81
CA GLU A 39 7.90 -13.42 6.25
C GLU A 39 8.32 -11.99 6.58
N ASN A 40 9.13 -11.37 5.73
CA ASN A 40 9.54 -9.98 5.92
C ASN A 40 8.36 -9.01 5.75
N ASP A 41 7.46 -9.26 4.79
CA ASP A 41 6.25 -8.47 4.59
C ASP A 41 5.34 -8.54 5.82
N LYS A 42 5.13 -9.74 6.35
CA LYS A 42 4.33 -9.98 7.55
C LYS A 42 4.91 -9.27 8.77
N GLU A 43 6.22 -9.44 9.04
CA GLU A 43 6.87 -8.80 10.18
C GLU A 43 6.87 -7.26 10.08
N CYS A 44 7.03 -6.72 8.87
CA CYS A 44 6.91 -5.28 8.62
C CYS A 44 5.50 -4.79 8.93
N LEU A 45 4.48 -5.48 8.42
CA LEU A 45 3.08 -5.14 8.65
C LEU A 45 2.70 -5.22 10.12
N LYS A 46 3.14 -6.26 10.85
CA LYS A 46 2.95 -6.38 12.30
C LYS A 46 3.54 -5.19 13.03
N ALA A 47 4.79 -4.83 12.73
CA ALA A 47 5.45 -3.71 13.38
C ALA A 47 4.73 -2.37 13.15
N ILE A 48 4.09 -2.19 11.99
CA ILE A 48 3.25 -1.02 11.71
C ILE A 48 1.96 -1.06 12.52
N LEU A 49 1.25 -2.18 12.51
CA LEU A 49 -0.02 -2.36 13.22
C LEU A 49 0.15 -2.23 14.75
N ASP A 50 1.26 -2.70 15.28
CA ASP A 50 1.58 -2.62 16.71
C ASP A 50 1.78 -1.18 17.21
N LYS A 51 2.04 -0.23 16.31
CA LYS A 51 2.12 1.20 16.68
C LYS A 51 0.77 1.81 17.09
N LYS A 52 -0.34 1.11 16.75
CA LYS A 52 -1.72 1.59 17.03
C LYS A 52 -2.01 3.00 16.48
N VAL A 53 -1.35 3.37 15.40
CA VAL A 53 -1.58 4.57 14.61
C VAL A 53 -2.35 4.17 13.36
N SER A 54 -3.16 5.06 12.83
CA SER A 54 -3.88 4.86 11.56
C SER A 54 -3.28 5.73 10.47
N PRO A 55 -2.26 5.26 9.75
CA PRO A 55 -1.70 6.01 8.62
C PRO A 55 -2.76 6.25 7.54
N LYS A 56 -2.57 7.27 6.72
CA LYS A 56 -3.46 7.55 5.58
C LYS A 56 -3.49 6.42 4.55
N TYR A 57 -2.39 5.70 4.44
CA TYR A 57 -2.26 4.62 3.49
C TYR A 57 -1.26 3.57 3.99
N ILE A 58 -1.62 2.31 3.89
CA ILE A 58 -0.71 1.17 4.02
C ILE A 58 -0.97 0.27 2.82
N GLY A 59 0.02 0.08 1.99
CA GLY A 59 -0.04 -0.83 0.84
C GLY A 59 1.04 -1.90 0.93
N MET A 60 0.72 -3.13 0.53
CA MET A 60 1.65 -4.24 0.55
C MET A 60 1.62 -5.00 -0.77
N VAL A 61 2.79 -5.19 -1.38
CA VAL A 61 2.96 -6.01 -2.58
C VAL A 61 2.75 -7.48 -2.23
N GLY A 62 2.03 -8.19 -3.08
CA GLY A 62 1.85 -9.63 -2.94
C GLY A 62 0.79 -10.18 -3.90
N SER A 63 0.92 -11.44 -4.30
CA SER A 63 -0.15 -12.13 -4.99
C SER A 63 -1.34 -12.37 -4.04
N ARG A 64 -2.53 -12.53 -4.61
CA ARG A 64 -3.74 -12.82 -3.83
C ARG A 64 -3.54 -13.97 -2.82
N GLY A 65 -2.91 -15.05 -3.24
CA GLY A 65 -2.66 -16.21 -2.37
C GLY A 65 -1.74 -15.88 -1.20
N LYS A 66 -0.68 -15.12 -1.44
CA LYS A 66 0.25 -14.66 -0.38
C LYS A 66 -0.45 -13.72 0.61
N VAL A 67 -1.25 -12.79 0.11
CA VAL A 67 -2.01 -11.87 0.96
C VAL A 67 -2.98 -12.62 1.86
N LEU A 68 -3.73 -13.57 1.31
CA LEU A 68 -4.66 -14.41 2.08
C LEU A 68 -3.95 -15.22 3.17
N SER A 69 -2.79 -15.80 2.86
CA SER A 69 -1.97 -16.52 3.84
C SER A 69 -1.49 -15.59 4.97
N THR A 70 -0.96 -14.42 4.60
CA THR A 70 -0.53 -13.42 5.58
C THR A 70 -1.67 -12.98 6.50
N TYR A 71 -2.83 -12.69 5.94
CA TYR A 71 -3.98 -12.24 6.72
C TYR A 71 -4.49 -13.32 7.67
N LYS A 72 -4.53 -14.57 7.21
CA LYS A 72 -4.91 -15.69 8.06
C LYS A 72 -3.97 -15.82 9.27
N GLU A 73 -2.67 -15.78 9.04
CA GLU A 73 -1.67 -15.84 10.13
C GLU A 73 -1.84 -14.66 11.10
N LEU A 74 -2.08 -13.45 10.60
CA LEU A 74 -2.28 -12.27 11.45
C LEU A 74 -3.56 -12.36 12.28
N LEU A 75 -4.66 -12.87 11.71
CA LEU A 75 -5.90 -13.14 12.45
C LEU A 75 -5.67 -14.18 13.54
N ASP A 76 -4.95 -15.26 13.26
CA ASP A 76 -4.59 -16.29 14.23
C ASP A 76 -3.69 -15.74 15.35
N GLU A 77 -2.89 -14.70 15.08
CA GLU A 77 -2.06 -13.96 16.05
C GLU A 77 -2.84 -12.87 16.83
N GLY A 78 -4.13 -12.66 16.53
CA GLY A 78 -5.00 -11.76 17.27
C GLY A 78 -5.18 -10.34 16.71
N TYR A 79 -4.68 -10.07 15.50
CA TYR A 79 -5.01 -8.83 14.78
C TYR A 79 -6.46 -8.85 14.30
N SER A 80 -7.13 -7.70 14.27
CA SER A 80 -8.54 -7.64 13.91
C SER A 80 -8.76 -7.57 12.39
N GLU A 81 -9.91 -8.08 11.95
CA GLU A 81 -10.34 -7.91 10.55
C GLU A 81 -10.44 -6.44 10.14
N GLU A 82 -10.84 -5.56 11.06
CA GLU A 82 -10.96 -4.13 10.79
C GLU A 82 -9.61 -3.49 10.48
N GLU A 83 -8.56 -3.89 11.19
CA GLU A 83 -7.19 -3.44 10.90
C GLU A 83 -6.74 -3.92 9.52
N LEU A 84 -6.97 -5.20 9.20
CA LEU A 84 -6.55 -5.80 7.94
C LEU A 84 -7.33 -5.26 6.73
N LYS A 85 -8.61 -4.96 6.86
CA LYS A 85 -9.44 -4.38 5.78
C LYS A 85 -9.02 -2.98 5.35
N LYS A 86 -8.24 -2.28 6.15
CA LYS A 86 -7.68 -0.96 5.82
C LYS A 86 -6.43 -1.02 4.97
N ILE A 87 -5.85 -2.21 4.79
CA ILE A 87 -4.61 -2.41 4.05
C ILE A 87 -4.91 -2.63 2.57
N TYR A 88 -4.23 -1.89 1.70
CA TYR A 88 -4.29 -2.05 0.25
C TYR A 88 -3.34 -3.18 -0.17
N SER A 89 -3.87 -4.38 -0.26
CA SER A 89 -3.09 -5.56 -0.65
C SER A 89 -3.98 -6.60 -1.35
N PRO A 90 -3.61 -7.02 -2.55
CA PRO A 90 -2.48 -6.56 -3.36
C PRO A 90 -2.51 -5.06 -3.64
N ILE A 91 -1.33 -4.42 -3.57
CA ILE A 91 -1.18 -2.96 -3.72
C ILE A 91 -1.40 -2.51 -5.17
N GLY A 92 -1.98 -1.33 -5.35
CA GLY A 92 -2.10 -0.65 -6.64
C GLY A 92 -3.45 -0.83 -7.32
N LEU A 93 -3.73 0.03 -8.29
CA LEU A 93 -4.86 -0.13 -9.19
C LEU A 93 -4.57 -1.23 -10.21
N ASP A 94 -5.61 -1.94 -10.63
CA ASP A 94 -5.54 -2.96 -11.68
C ASP A 94 -5.45 -2.30 -13.07
N ILE A 95 -4.28 -1.80 -13.42
CA ILE A 95 -3.99 -1.12 -14.69
C ILE A 95 -2.81 -1.71 -15.46
N SER A 96 -2.15 -2.70 -14.90
CA SER A 96 -0.93 -3.28 -15.51
C SER A 96 -0.96 -4.79 -15.55
N SER A 97 -0.08 -5.36 -16.37
CA SER A 97 0.19 -6.81 -16.38
C SER A 97 1.28 -7.17 -15.36
N SER A 98 2.55 -7.04 -15.75
CA SER A 98 3.70 -7.41 -14.91
C SER A 98 4.91 -6.48 -15.07
N GLU A 99 4.78 -5.44 -15.90
CA GLU A 99 5.85 -4.49 -16.13
C GLU A 99 6.09 -3.64 -14.87
N PRO A 100 7.31 -3.63 -14.29
CA PRO A 100 7.58 -2.94 -13.03
C PRO A 100 7.22 -1.46 -13.01
N LYS A 101 7.41 -0.75 -14.11
CA LYS A 101 7.06 0.68 -14.22
C LYS A 101 5.56 0.91 -14.19
N GLU A 102 4.80 0.02 -14.82
CA GLU A 102 3.33 0.08 -14.82
C GLU A 102 2.76 -0.29 -13.44
N ILE A 103 3.36 -1.28 -12.77
CA ILE A 103 3.04 -1.61 -11.38
C ILE A 103 3.26 -0.39 -10.48
N ALA A 104 4.40 0.28 -10.61
CA ALA A 104 4.69 1.50 -9.85
C ALA A 104 3.69 2.62 -10.15
N LEU A 105 3.29 2.79 -11.42
CA LEU A 105 2.24 3.74 -11.81
C LEU A 105 0.91 3.40 -11.13
N GLY A 106 0.51 2.14 -11.11
CA GLY A 106 -0.70 1.67 -10.44
C GLY A 106 -0.70 1.94 -8.95
N ILE A 107 0.44 1.74 -8.29
CA ILE A 107 0.63 2.05 -6.86
C ILE A 107 0.49 3.55 -6.62
N MET A 108 1.17 4.38 -7.38
CA MET A 108 1.10 5.83 -7.22
C MET A 108 -0.29 6.40 -7.57
N ALA A 109 -0.97 5.81 -8.55
CA ALA A 109 -2.34 6.17 -8.88
C ALA A 109 -3.31 5.85 -7.72
N GLU A 110 -3.18 4.69 -7.09
CA GLU A 110 -3.98 4.31 -5.91
C GLU A 110 -3.73 5.26 -4.73
N ILE A 111 -2.46 5.54 -4.41
CA ILE A 111 -2.09 6.49 -3.36
C ILE A 111 -2.68 7.88 -3.65
N THR A 112 -2.60 8.33 -4.89
CA THR A 112 -3.15 9.62 -5.33
C THR A 112 -4.67 9.66 -5.18
N ALA A 113 -5.35 8.58 -5.55
CA ALA A 113 -6.80 8.46 -5.38
C ALA A 113 -7.19 8.51 -3.90
N VAL A 114 -6.51 7.76 -3.04
CA VAL A 114 -6.74 7.76 -1.58
C VAL A 114 -6.49 9.14 -0.99
N LYS A 115 -5.38 9.78 -1.34
CA LYS A 115 -5.04 11.14 -0.89
C LYS A 115 -6.14 12.14 -1.22
N ASN A 116 -6.73 12.04 -2.40
CA ASN A 116 -7.75 12.96 -2.90
C ASN A 116 -9.19 12.46 -2.65
N GLN A 117 -9.37 11.38 -1.90
CA GLN A 117 -10.67 10.76 -1.62
C GLN A 117 -11.46 10.42 -2.89
N LYS A 118 -10.76 9.82 -3.86
CA LYS A 118 -11.29 9.38 -5.15
C LYS A 118 -11.21 7.86 -5.29
N THR A 119 -11.98 7.30 -6.20
CA THR A 119 -12.07 5.85 -6.41
C THR A 119 -11.16 5.32 -7.52
N GLY A 120 -10.63 6.21 -8.38
CA GLY A 120 -9.83 5.83 -9.54
C GLY A 120 -10.67 5.40 -10.75
N GLU A 121 -11.96 5.72 -10.77
CA GLU A 121 -12.83 5.46 -11.92
C GLU A 121 -12.46 6.29 -13.14
N HIS A 122 -12.88 5.83 -14.31
CA HIS A 122 -12.72 6.60 -15.54
C HIS A 122 -13.43 7.96 -15.45
N MET A 123 -12.74 9.02 -15.83
CA MET A 123 -13.28 10.38 -15.78
C MET A 123 -14.57 10.52 -16.59
N ARG A 124 -14.69 9.83 -17.73
CA ARG A 124 -15.91 9.81 -18.55
C ARG A 124 -17.13 9.22 -17.82
N ASP A 125 -16.89 8.28 -16.91
CA ASP A 125 -17.95 7.61 -16.15
C ASP A 125 -18.37 8.44 -14.92
N VAL A 126 -17.41 9.18 -14.35
CA VAL A 126 -17.65 10.14 -13.27
C VAL A 126 -18.34 11.41 -13.77
N ARG A 127 -17.91 11.94 -14.92
CA ARG A 127 -18.44 13.16 -15.54
C ARG A 127 -19.23 12.80 -16.79
N LYS A 128 -20.33 12.09 -16.61
CA LYS A 128 -21.19 11.62 -17.70
C LYS A 128 -21.50 12.74 -18.71
N ILE A 129 -21.17 12.50 -19.97
CA ILE A 129 -21.51 13.39 -21.08
C ILE A 129 -22.73 12.78 -21.77
N ASP A 130 -23.83 13.50 -21.75
CA ASP A 130 -25.06 13.08 -22.38
C ASP A 130 -25.04 13.47 -23.86
N ILE A 131 -24.60 12.54 -24.70
CA ILE A 131 -24.51 12.75 -26.17
C ILE A 131 -25.89 12.89 -26.78
N ASP A 132 -26.93 12.24 -26.23
CA ASP A 132 -28.29 12.25 -26.78
C ASP A 132 -28.94 13.63 -26.65
N ASN A 133 -28.45 14.48 -25.74
CA ASN A 133 -28.95 15.84 -25.52
C ASN A 133 -28.04 16.94 -26.09
N LEU A 134 -27.14 16.62 -27.03
CA LEU A 134 -26.30 17.62 -27.70
C LEU A 134 -26.97 18.34 -28.88
N ASN A 135 -28.18 17.99 -29.27
CA ASN A 135 -28.93 18.59 -30.37
C ASN A 135 -29.92 19.66 -29.90
#